data_2d34883c5e8d5d30790b73c87415d6bf
#
_entry.id   2d34883c5e8d5d30790b73c87415d6bf
#
_cell.length_a   1.000
_cell.length_b   1.000
_cell.length_c   1.000
_cell.angle_alpha   90.00
_cell.angle_beta   90.00
_cell.angle_gamma   90.00
#
_symmetry.space_group_name_H-M   'P 1'
#
loop_
_entity.id
_entity.type
_entity.pdbx_description
1 polymer ?
#
loop_
_entity_poly.entity_id
_entity_poly.type
_entity_poly.pdbx_seq_one_letter_code
_entity_poly.pdbx_strand_id
1 'polypeptide(L)'
;SGLAGGEAQTRDAAFGDFDEDGDIDLVVINHDGSNRLYSNQRQGIFRDITEESGIPVIQGATAVSVGDYNNDGFLDMFLASEEAGASAMYLNDGDGTFSEDLVSEEVTESLKNVRVSDAELFDFDNDGYLDLLVVGESTKSDGKGVLLYHSDGSGKLWLSPGILPEDLLTGSRITTFDYNNDGDLDLGITGIDGSIRLFRNDGGNNNHFIKMKLVGLRAGSAKNNYYGIGAKVEVRAGSLYQSKVVTGPDIHFGLGLREKAEVIRILWTNGVPQNMFFPATNQDLIEEQQLKGSCPFLYTWNGEEYAFVKDIMWKSALGMPLGIMGENSTFAPSDASVDYIKIPGEQLKMKDDPYTLRITGELWETLYMDKIGLVVLDHPDEVDLYVDERMGPPSLSGYELYQVKEKHLPLTVTDQYGTDLLPVVAERDNQYTPFLKQGKYQGLTEMSEIIIDPGQINPDEKLFLYLYGWIFPTDASINASISQSDEIRILSPVIEVLNEQGSWEPLEDDLGFPMGKDKMLVADLSGKVSGHGPRIRIRTNMQVHWDQI
;
A
#
# COMPACT_ATOMS: atom_id res chain seq x y z
N SER A 1 6.24 25.24 -1.75
CA SER A 1 5.14 24.36 -1.28
C SER A 1 3.75 24.90 -1.64
N GLY A 2 3.56 26.21 -1.84
CA GLY A 2 2.24 26.80 -2.09
C GLY A 2 1.37 27.03 -0.84
N LEU A 3 1.80 26.57 0.33
CA LEU A 3 1.05 26.65 1.61
C LEU A 3 1.29 27.96 2.39
N ALA A 4 1.52 29.08 1.73
CA ALA A 4 1.73 30.33 2.43
C ALA A 4 0.37 30.95 2.84
N GLY A 5 -0.04 30.76 4.10
CA GLY A 5 -1.29 31.27 4.66
C GLY A 5 -1.33 32.76 5.01
N GLY A 6 -0.24 33.51 4.79
CA GLY A 6 -0.15 34.91 5.15
C GLY A 6 -0.15 35.17 6.66
N GLU A 7 -0.92 36.16 7.14
CA GLU A 7 -1.04 36.53 8.55
C GLU A 7 -2.34 35.97 9.20
N ALA A 8 -2.96 34.96 8.57
CA ALA A 8 -4.19 34.36 9.05
C ALA A 8 -4.04 33.68 10.43
N GLN A 9 -5.08 33.74 11.25
CA GLN A 9 -5.09 33.10 12.57
C GLN A 9 -5.61 31.67 12.46
N THR A 10 -4.77 30.76 12.02
CA THR A 10 -5.14 29.34 11.90
C THR A 10 -5.52 28.73 13.25
N ARG A 11 -6.63 28.02 13.28
CA ARG A 11 -7.17 27.33 14.44
C ARG A 11 -7.08 25.82 14.31
N ASP A 12 -7.38 25.32 13.11
CA ASP A 12 -7.44 23.89 12.86
C ASP A 12 -7.15 23.59 11.39
N ALA A 13 -6.88 22.32 11.09
CA ALA A 13 -6.66 21.83 9.75
C ALA A 13 -6.98 20.34 9.65
N ALA A 14 -7.54 19.91 8.53
CA ALA A 14 -7.78 18.51 8.26
C ALA A 14 -7.26 18.11 6.88
N PHE A 15 -6.90 16.83 6.78
CA PHE A 15 -6.46 16.20 5.54
C PHE A 15 -7.59 15.35 4.96
N GLY A 16 -7.77 15.39 3.64
CA GLY A 16 -8.75 14.59 2.91
C GLY A 16 -8.39 14.55 1.43
N ASP A 17 -8.89 13.56 0.71
CA ASP A 17 -8.86 13.51 -0.75
C ASP A 17 -10.22 14.05 -1.21
N PHE A 18 -10.30 15.38 -1.43
CA PHE A 18 -11.56 16.07 -1.66
C PHE A 18 -12.02 16.06 -3.12
N ASP A 19 -11.12 15.80 -4.06
CA ASP A 19 -11.40 15.73 -5.50
C ASP A 19 -11.26 14.31 -6.07
N GLU A 20 -11.06 13.31 -5.18
CA GLU A 20 -10.94 11.87 -5.50
C GLU A 20 -9.82 11.56 -6.54
N ASP A 21 -8.77 12.39 -6.61
CA ASP A 21 -7.61 12.18 -7.49
C ASP A 21 -6.56 11.22 -6.89
N GLY A 22 -6.75 10.79 -5.62
CA GLY A 22 -5.89 9.88 -4.88
C GLY A 22 -4.75 10.56 -4.13
N ASP A 23 -4.63 11.87 -4.17
CA ASP A 23 -3.67 12.67 -3.43
C ASP A 23 -4.35 13.34 -2.23
N ILE A 24 -3.65 13.46 -1.12
CA ILE A 24 -4.25 14.01 0.10
C ILE A 24 -4.12 15.52 0.11
N ASP A 25 -5.26 16.18 0.09
CA ASP A 25 -5.45 17.63 0.15
C ASP A 25 -5.45 18.16 1.59
N LEU A 26 -5.51 19.47 1.74
CA LEU A 26 -5.47 20.13 3.03
C LEU A 26 -6.52 21.25 3.11
N VAL A 27 -7.43 21.14 4.07
CA VAL A 27 -8.29 22.25 4.49
C VAL A 27 -7.72 22.93 5.73
N VAL A 28 -7.70 24.26 5.73
CA VAL A 28 -7.17 25.08 6.83
C VAL A 28 -8.22 26.05 7.29
N ILE A 29 -8.53 26.06 8.59
CA ILE A 29 -9.56 26.89 9.19
C ILE A 29 -8.91 28.03 9.96
N ASN A 30 -9.33 29.23 9.62
CA ASN A 30 -8.82 30.46 10.20
C ASN A 30 -9.91 31.20 10.95
N HIS A 31 -9.59 31.69 12.14
CA HIS A 31 -10.52 32.39 13.02
C HIS A 31 -11.14 33.65 12.40
N ASP A 32 -10.40 34.33 11.52
CA ASP A 32 -10.87 35.53 10.80
C ASP A 32 -11.73 35.18 9.58
N GLY A 33 -12.09 33.92 9.39
CA GLY A 33 -12.92 33.41 8.31
C GLY A 33 -12.19 33.25 6.97
N SER A 34 -10.90 33.53 6.88
CA SER A 34 -10.11 33.31 5.67
C SER A 34 -9.71 31.83 5.52
N ASN A 35 -10.71 30.93 5.57
CA ASN A 35 -10.50 29.51 5.38
C ASN A 35 -9.88 29.21 4.03
N ARG A 36 -9.09 28.13 3.94
CA ARG A 36 -8.38 27.76 2.73
C ARG A 36 -8.55 26.28 2.43
N LEU A 37 -8.70 25.96 1.14
CA LEU A 37 -8.58 24.61 0.61
C LEU A 37 -7.41 24.55 -0.37
N TYR A 38 -6.52 23.61 -0.13
CA TYR A 38 -5.34 23.40 -0.94
C TYR A 38 -5.36 22.01 -1.57
N SER A 39 -5.41 21.96 -2.90
CA SER A 39 -5.27 20.72 -3.65
C SER A 39 -3.80 20.35 -3.78
N ASN A 40 -3.48 19.09 -3.51
CA ASN A 40 -2.15 18.51 -3.58
C ASN A 40 -1.78 18.19 -5.03
N GLN A 41 -0.85 18.93 -5.59
CA GLN A 41 -0.37 18.74 -6.95
C GLN A 41 0.83 17.78 -7.03
N ARG A 42 1.01 16.91 -6.02
CA ARG A 42 2.14 16.01 -5.83
C ARG A 42 3.48 16.72 -5.59
N GLN A 43 4.49 15.96 -5.22
CA GLN A 43 5.86 16.44 -4.98
C GLN A 43 5.98 17.61 -3.96
N GLY A 44 5.02 17.70 -3.02
CA GLY A 44 4.99 18.75 -2.00
C GLY A 44 4.59 20.13 -2.54
N ILE A 45 3.91 20.16 -3.67
CA ILE A 45 3.31 21.35 -4.27
C ILE A 45 1.82 21.35 -4.00
N PHE A 46 1.31 22.43 -3.41
CA PHE A 46 -0.12 22.62 -3.16
C PHE A 46 -0.61 23.84 -3.92
N ARG A 47 -1.80 23.73 -4.51
CA ARG A 47 -2.50 24.83 -5.18
C ARG A 47 -3.64 25.30 -4.30
N ASP A 48 -3.72 26.58 -4.05
CA ASP A 48 -4.87 27.20 -3.38
C ASP A 48 -6.08 27.17 -4.34
N ILE A 49 -7.12 26.42 -3.97
CA ILE A 49 -8.36 26.26 -4.73
C ILE A 49 -9.57 26.83 -3.99
N THR A 50 -9.33 27.68 -3.00
CA THR A 50 -10.37 28.21 -2.09
C THR A 50 -11.51 28.89 -2.84
N GLU A 51 -11.22 29.74 -3.85
CA GLU A 51 -12.25 30.42 -4.64
C GLU A 51 -13.02 29.45 -5.54
N GLU A 52 -12.34 28.44 -6.06
CA GLU A 52 -12.91 27.44 -6.98
C GLU A 52 -13.82 26.46 -6.23
N SER A 53 -13.43 26.07 -5.02
CA SER A 53 -14.14 25.09 -4.21
C SER A 53 -15.40 25.61 -3.53
N GLY A 54 -15.55 26.91 -3.44
CA GLY A 54 -16.70 27.50 -2.73
C GLY A 54 -16.69 27.27 -1.21
N ILE A 55 -15.52 26.91 -0.62
CA ILE A 55 -15.42 26.74 0.84
C ILE A 55 -15.90 28.02 1.55
N PRO A 56 -16.77 27.90 2.58
CA PRO A 56 -17.40 29.06 3.17
C PRO A 56 -16.46 29.92 4.00
N VAL A 57 -16.77 31.21 4.05
CA VAL A 57 -16.17 32.17 4.98
C VAL A 57 -16.98 32.12 6.28
N ILE A 58 -16.43 31.51 7.33
CA ILE A 58 -17.05 31.43 8.65
C ILE A 58 -16.21 32.21 9.64
N GLN A 59 -16.80 33.30 10.20
CA GLN A 59 -16.15 34.07 11.25
C GLN A 59 -16.13 33.28 12.57
N GLY A 60 -15.06 33.46 13.34
CA GLY A 60 -14.90 32.73 14.60
C GLY A 60 -14.74 31.24 14.45
N ALA A 61 -14.28 30.76 13.29
CA ALA A 61 -14.05 29.33 13.04
C ALA A 61 -13.07 28.74 14.06
N THR A 62 -13.40 27.58 14.62
CA THR A 62 -12.66 26.93 15.73
C THR A 62 -12.11 25.57 15.39
N ALA A 63 -12.85 24.77 14.61
CA ALA A 63 -12.46 23.41 14.24
C ALA A 63 -13.09 22.99 12.91
N VAL A 64 -12.50 21.95 12.29
CA VAL A 64 -13.04 21.27 11.12
C VAL A 64 -12.98 19.76 11.34
N SER A 65 -14.08 19.08 11.05
CA SER A 65 -14.12 17.63 10.99
C SER A 65 -14.52 17.18 9.59
N VAL A 66 -13.83 16.16 9.07
CA VAL A 66 -13.99 15.70 7.69
C VAL A 66 -14.40 14.22 7.69
N GLY A 67 -15.36 13.88 6.85
CA GLY A 67 -15.83 12.51 6.66
C GLY A 67 -17.00 12.42 5.71
N ASP A 68 -17.17 11.29 5.06
CA ASP A 68 -18.34 10.98 4.23
C ASP A 68 -19.51 10.59 5.15
N TYR A 69 -20.32 11.59 5.56
CA TYR A 69 -21.40 11.33 6.53
C TYR A 69 -22.71 10.87 5.87
N ASN A 70 -22.87 11.14 4.57
CA ASN A 70 -24.05 10.78 3.81
C ASN A 70 -23.88 9.50 2.99
N ASN A 71 -22.69 8.89 3.04
CA ASN A 71 -22.30 7.65 2.34
C ASN A 71 -22.46 7.74 0.81
N ASP A 72 -22.13 8.91 0.24
CA ASP A 72 -22.14 9.12 -1.21
C ASP A 72 -20.76 8.89 -1.86
N GLY A 73 -19.71 8.70 -1.05
CA GLY A 73 -18.34 8.42 -1.45
C GLY A 73 -17.43 9.64 -1.48
N PHE A 74 -17.95 10.84 -1.21
CA PHE A 74 -17.18 12.07 -1.15
C PHE A 74 -17.00 12.55 0.28
N LEU A 75 -15.87 13.21 0.56
CA LEU A 75 -15.58 13.70 1.91
C LEU A 75 -16.27 15.04 2.13
N ASP A 76 -17.21 15.05 3.06
CA ASP A 76 -17.90 16.23 3.56
C ASP A 76 -17.12 16.90 4.70
N MET A 77 -17.56 18.07 5.15
CA MET A 77 -16.95 18.74 6.29
C MET A 77 -17.98 19.39 7.21
N PHE A 78 -17.75 19.28 8.52
CA PHE A 78 -18.39 20.10 9.52
C PHE A 78 -17.44 21.23 9.93
N LEU A 79 -17.90 22.47 9.82
CA LEU A 79 -17.16 23.64 10.26
C LEU A 79 -17.75 24.19 11.55
N ALA A 80 -16.93 24.20 12.60
CA ALA A 80 -17.27 24.71 13.92
C ALA A 80 -16.94 26.20 14.05
N SER A 81 -17.73 26.93 14.83
CA SER A 81 -17.52 28.35 15.09
C SER A 81 -17.89 28.73 16.53
N GLU A 82 -17.11 29.63 17.13
CA GLU A 82 -17.46 30.29 18.41
C GLU A 82 -18.57 31.35 18.28
N GLU A 83 -18.95 31.72 17.07
CA GLU A 83 -20.13 32.52 16.83
C GLU A 83 -21.38 31.62 16.85
N ALA A 84 -22.23 31.82 17.82
CA ALA A 84 -23.40 30.96 18.02
C ALA A 84 -24.32 30.93 16.79
N GLY A 85 -24.60 29.73 16.29
CA GLY A 85 -25.40 29.49 15.11
C GLY A 85 -24.66 29.63 13.77
N ALA A 86 -23.34 29.80 13.78
CA ALA A 86 -22.53 29.86 12.56
C ALA A 86 -21.91 28.51 12.14
N SER A 87 -21.98 27.51 13.01
CA SER A 87 -21.45 26.15 12.67
C SER A 87 -22.43 25.41 11.76
N ALA A 88 -21.92 24.74 10.74
CA ALA A 88 -22.74 24.02 9.75
C ALA A 88 -21.98 22.85 9.09
N MET A 89 -22.77 21.94 8.49
CA MET A 89 -22.29 20.90 7.58
C MET A 89 -22.18 21.46 6.15
N TYR A 90 -21.17 20.99 5.43
CA TYR A 90 -20.95 21.28 4.02
C TYR A 90 -20.73 19.99 3.26
N LEU A 91 -21.55 19.79 2.24
CA LEU A 91 -21.49 18.63 1.35
C LEU A 91 -20.47 18.89 0.23
N ASN A 92 -19.69 17.87 -0.07
CA ASN A 92 -18.88 17.82 -1.28
C ASN A 92 -19.77 17.39 -2.45
N ASP A 93 -19.90 18.24 -3.46
CA ASP A 93 -20.74 17.98 -4.63
C ASP A 93 -20.12 16.98 -5.63
N GLY A 94 -18.96 16.38 -5.29
CA GLY A 94 -18.28 15.36 -6.09
C GLY A 94 -17.43 15.91 -7.25
N ASP A 95 -17.32 17.23 -7.35
CA ASP A 95 -16.48 17.92 -8.35
C ASP A 95 -15.43 18.83 -7.68
N GLY A 96 -15.21 18.67 -6.36
CA GLY A 96 -14.30 19.48 -5.56
C GLY A 96 -14.90 20.79 -5.08
N THR A 97 -16.21 21.01 -5.29
CA THR A 97 -16.96 22.14 -4.73
C THR A 97 -17.78 21.74 -3.52
N PHE A 98 -18.10 22.72 -2.66
CA PHE A 98 -18.83 22.51 -1.43
C PHE A 98 -20.07 23.38 -1.37
N SER A 99 -21.20 22.77 -0.95
CA SER A 99 -22.46 23.44 -0.69
C SER A 99 -22.92 23.19 0.75
N GLU A 100 -23.64 24.18 1.33
CA GLU A 100 -24.19 24.04 2.69
C GLU A 100 -25.27 22.96 2.71
N ASP A 101 -25.16 22.02 3.68
CA ASP A 101 -26.21 21.02 3.88
C ASP A 101 -27.46 21.63 4.53
N LEU A 102 -28.50 21.76 3.73
CA LEU A 102 -29.80 22.23 4.17
C LEU A 102 -30.72 21.11 4.69
N VAL A 103 -30.29 19.85 4.60
CA VAL A 103 -31.12 18.70 5.02
C VAL A 103 -31.01 18.45 6.52
N SER A 104 -29.88 18.81 7.12
CA SER A 104 -29.64 18.68 8.57
C SER A 104 -30.18 19.88 9.37
N GLU A 105 -31.45 20.24 9.14
CA GLU A 105 -32.10 21.35 9.86
C GLU A 105 -32.02 21.20 11.39
N GLU A 106 -32.04 19.98 11.91
CA GLU A 106 -31.98 19.72 13.36
C GLU A 106 -30.62 20.12 13.94
N VAL A 107 -29.53 19.91 13.22
CA VAL A 107 -28.17 20.36 13.62
C VAL A 107 -28.15 21.88 13.69
N THR A 108 -28.54 22.54 12.61
CA THR A 108 -28.54 24.01 12.51
C THR A 108 -29.44 24.64 13.60
N GLU A 109 -30.63 24.09 13.84
CA GLU A 109 -31.56 24.63 14.84
C GLU A 109 -31.04 24.46 16.28
N SER A 110 -30.46 23.30 16.61
CA SER A 110 -29.95 23.02 17.95
C SER A 110 -28.67 23.82 18.26
N LEU A 111 -27.85 24.13 17.24
CA LEU A 111 -26.63 24.92 17.39
C LEU A 111 -26.84 26.44 17.41
N LYS A 112 -28.04 26.95 17.16
CA LYS A 112 -28.34 28.41 17.16
C LYS A 112 -27.87 29.17 18.39
N ASN A 113 -27.80 28.49 19.53
CA ASN A 113 -27.38 29.07 20.80
C ASN A 113 -26.13 28.43 21.37
N VAL A 114 -25.34 27.77 20.55
CA VAL A 114 -24.10 27.10 20.96
C VAL A 114 -22.92 27.78 20.28
N ARG A 115 -21.93 28.12 21.08
CA ARG A 115 -20.58 28.49 20.65
C ARG A 115 -19.78 27.21 20.59
N VAL A 116 -19.52 26.76 19.41
CA VAL A 116 -18.82 25.47 19.22
C VAL A 116 -17.33 25.69 19.34
N SER A 117 -16.67 24.88 20.16
CA SER A 117 -15.23 24.91 20.38
C SER A 117 -14.51 23.83 19.58
N ASP A 118 -15.18 22.66 19.42
CA ASP A 118 -14.64 21.50 18.73
C ASP A 118 -15.77 20.60 18.24
N ALA A 119 -15.49 19.81 17.19
CA ALA A 119 -16.44 18.85 16.66
C ALA A 119 -15.71 17.67 16.02
N GLU A 120 -16.30 16.48 16.08
CA GLU A 120 -15.74 15.27 15.51
C GLU A 120 -16.83 14.42 14.84
N LEU A 121 -16.59 14.04 13.59
CA LEU A 121 -17.34 13.03 12.85
C LEU A 121 -16.71 11.66 13.15
N PHE A 122 -17.44 10.77 13.79
CA PHE A 122 -16.99 9.43 14.16
C PHE A 122 -18.19 8.48 14.27
N ASP A 123 -17.95 7.20 14.19
CA ASP A 123 -18.96 6.15 14.31
C ASP A 123 -18.99 5.66 15.75
N PHE A 124 -19.98 6.11 16.56
CA PHE A 124 -20.00 5.78 17.99
C PHE A 124 -20.64 4.43 18.29
N ASP A 125 -21.46 3.88 17.40
CA ASP A 125 -22.19 2.63 17.61
C ASP A 125 -21.80 1.50 16.65
N ASN A 126 -20.72 1.71 15.88
CA ASN A 126 -20.16 0.76 14.91
C ASN A 126 -21.13 0.37 13.78
N ASP A 127 -22.13 1.20 13.46
CA ASP A 127 -23.06 0.88 12.38
C ASP A 127 -22.47 1.15 10.98
N GLY A 128 -21.35 1.86 10.92
CA GLY A 128 -20.58 2.19 9.72
C GLY A 128 -20.87 3.56 9.17
N TYR A 129 -21.79 4.32 9.75
CA TYR A 129 -22.07 5.68 9.36
C TYR A 129 -21.49 6.68 10.37
N LEU A 130 -21.15 7.87 9.91
CA LEU A 130 -20.50 8.86 10.75
C LEU A 130 -21.53 9.68 11.50
N ASP A 131 -21.43 9.67 12.80
CA ASP A 131 -22.14 10.50 13.75
C ASP A 131 -21.39 11.80 13.99
N LEU A 132 -22.05 12.80 14.57
CA LEU A 132 -21.44 14.09 14.89
C LEU A 132 -21.50 14.37 16.39
N LEU A 133 -20.34 14.52 17.01
CA LEU A 133 -20.21 15.07 18.36
C LEU A 133 -19.74 16.53 18.28
N VAL A 134 -20.44 17.39 18.97
CA VAL A 134 -20.13 18.82 19.09
C VAL A 134 -19.91 19.17 20.56
N VAL A 135 -18.85 19.91 20.86
CA VAL A 135 -18.59 20.45 22.18
C VAL A 135 -18.38 21.96 22.12
N GLY A 136 -18.90 22.64 23.14
CA GLY A 136 -18.82 24.08 23.25
C GLY A 136 -19.53 24.58 24.49
N GLU A 137 -20.09 25.76 24.39
CA GLU A 137 -20.83 26.43 25.46
C GLU A 137 -22.15 26.98 24.93
N SER A 138 -23.23 26.71 25.65
CA SER A 138 -24.52 27.32 25.33
C SER A 138 -24.57 28.78 25.78
N THR A 139 -25.14 29.65 24.96
CA THR A 139 -25.44 31.05 25.32
C THR A 139 -26.64 31.16 26.23
N LYS A 140 -27.43 30.10 26.43
CA LYS A 140 -28.53 30.00 27.36
C LYS A 140 -28.07 29.44 28.70
N SER A 141 -28.55 29.99 29.80
CA SER A 141 -28.12 29.60 31.15
C SER A 141 -28.43 28.14 31.54
N ASP A 142 -29.40 27.52 30.89
CA ASP A 142 -29.83 26.13 31.08
C ASP A 142 -29.63 25.26 29.84
N GLY A 143 -28.90 25.77 28.86
CA GLY A 143 -28.64 25.09 27.60
C GLY A 143 -27.44 24.15 27.67
N LYS A 144 -27.45 23.10 26.86
CA LYS A 144 -26.35 22.21 26.65
C LYS A 144 -25.46 22.74 25.52
N GLY A 145 -24.14 22.69 25.70
CA GLY A 145 -23.13 22.97 24.69
C GLY A 145 -22.43 21.68 24.19
N VAL A 146 -22.79 20.49 24.73
CA VAL A 146 -22.32 19.21 24.28
C VAL A 146 -23.47 18.42 23.69
N LEU A 147 -23.43 18.14 22.41
CA LEU A 147 -24.51 17.54 21.63
C LEU A 147 -23.96 16.39 20.78
N LEU A 148 -24.61 15.24 20.83
CA LEU A 148 -24.35 14.09 20.00
C LEU A 148 -25.50 13.87 19.02
N TYR A 149 -25.15 13.74 17.75
CA TYR A 149 -26.11 13.45 16.68
C TYR A 149 -25.76 12.10 16.08
N HIS A 150 -26.78 11.28 15.85
CA HIS A 150 -26.67 9.97 15.22
C HIS A 150 -27.08 10.05 13.75
N SER A 151 -26.36 9.30 12.91
CA SER A 151 -26.64 9.09 11.49
C SER A 151 -27.05 7.64 11.23
N ASP A 152 -27.87 7.41 10.21
CA ASP A 152 -28.17 6.07 9.67
C ASP A 152 -27.70 5.92 8.21
N GLY A 153 -26.84 6.83 7.76
CA GLY A 153 -26.36 6.88 6.38
C GLY A 153 -27.36 7.41 5.36
N SER A 154 -28.49 7.98 5.81
CA SER A 154 -29.47 8.61 4.91
C SER A 154 -29.13 10.05 4.55
N GLY A 155 -27.98 10.57 5.01
CA GLY A 155 -27.58 11.96 4.89
C GLY A 155 -28.31 12.88 5.88
N LYS A 156 -28.80 12.34 7.00
CA LYS A 156 -29.43 13.09 8.07
C LYS A 156 -28.81 12.80 9.41
N LEU A 157 -28.72 13.81 10.23
CA LEU A 157 -28.23 13.76 11.60
C LEU A 157 -29.36 14.10 12.57
N TRP A 158 -29.61 13.20 13.51
CA TRP A 158 -30.63 13.36 14.55
C TRP A 158 -30.01 13.53 15.92
N LEU A 159 -30.44 14.53 16.66
CA LEU A 159 -30.01 14.72 18.04
C LEU A 159 -30.33 13.46 18.87
N SER A 160 -29.34 12.94 19.58
CA SER A 160 -29.43 11.71 20.40
C SER A 160 -29.43 12.04 21.91
N PRO A 161 -30.56 12.52 22.48
CA PRO A 161 -30.59 12.87 23.88
C PRO A 161 -30.51 11.64 24.79
N GLY A 162 -29.76 11.76 25.89
CA GLY A 162 -29.69 10.72 26.92
C GLY A 162 -28.58 9.69 26.76
N ILE A 163 -27.79 9.74 25.68
CA ILE A 163 -26.57 8.94 25.52
C ILE A 163 -25.45 9.53 26.39
N LEU A 164 -25.24 10.84 26.27
CA LEU A 164 -24.27 11.53 27.11
C LEU A 164 -24.87 11.91 28.46
N PRO A 165 -24.09 11.98 29.56
CA PRO A 165 -24.55 12.37 30.87
C PRO A 165 -25.23 13.73 30.87
N GLU A 166 -26.29 13.88 31.67
CA GLU A 166 -27.05 15.15 31.75
C GLU A 166 -26.25 16.31 32.32
N ASP A 167 -25.26 16.01 33.19
CA ASP A 167 -24.37 16.99 33.80
C ASP A 167 -23.19 17.42 32.90
N LEU A 168 -23.07 16.84 31.72
CA LEU A 168 -22.07 17.23 30.70
C LEU A 168 -22.62 18.40 29.88
N LEU A 169 -22.45 19.63 30.38
CA LEU A 169 -23.03 20.82 29.79
C LEU A 169 -22.08 21.58 28.86
N THR A 170 -20.77 21.46 29.06
CA THR A 170 -19.74 22.20 28.31
C THR A 170 -18.53 21.34 27.98
N GLY A 171 -17.86 21.69 26.90
CA GLY A 171 -16.60 21.09 26.51
C GLY A 171 -15.77 22.00 25.61
N SER A 172 -14.50 21.75 25.50
CA SER A 172 -13.58 22.56 24.71
C SER A 172 -12.77 21.75 23.68
N ARG A 173 -12.56 20.44 23.91
CA ARG A 173 -11.87 19.53 22.98
C ARG A 173 -12.45 18.13 23.09
N ILE A 174 -12.42 17.42 21.96
CA ILE A 174 -12.83 16.02 21.81
C ILE A 174 -11.59 15.19 21.49
N THR A 175 -11.61 13.94 21.92
CA THR A 175 -10.71 12.90 21.48
C THR A 175 -11.46 11.57 21.52
N THR A 176 -11.40 10.82 20.43
CA THR A 176 -11.99 9.49 20.31
C THR A 176 -10.89 8.43 20.28
N PHE A 177 -11.05 7.34 21.01
CA PHE A 177 -10.11 6.23 21.05
C PHE A 177 -10.73 5.03 21.78
N ASP A 178 -10.32 3.85 21.42
CA ASP A 178 -10.70 2.61 22.10
C ASP A 178 -9.69 2.32 23.21
N TYR A 179 -9.99 2.73 24.47
CA TYR A 179 -9.01 2.63 25.56
C TYR A 179 -8.97 1.26 26.23
N ASN A 180 -10.03 0.49 26.12
CA ASN A 180 -10.16 -0.84 26.75
C ASN A 180 -10.00 -2.01 25.76
N ASN A 181 -9.84 -1.70 24.45
CA ASN A 181 -9.71 -2.63 23.33
C ASN A 181 -10.94 -3.57 23.19
N ASP A 182 -12.14 -3.05 23.40
CA ASP A 182 -13.38 -3.78 23.16
C ASP A 182 -13.97 -3.52 21.76
N GLY A 183 -13.36 -2.61 21.01
CA GLY A 183 -13.75 -2.26 19.65
C GLY A 183 -14.74 -1.14 19.54
N ASP A 184 -15.11 -0.50 20.63
CA ASP A 184 -15.94 0.68 20.65
C ASP A 184 -15.10 1.94 20.83
N LEU A 185 -15.46 3.01 20.15
CA LEU A 185 -14.79 4.29 20.35
C LEU A 185 -15.31 4.96 21.62
N ASP A 186 -14.40 5.13 22.57
CA ASP A 186 -14.60 5.87 23.81
C ASP A 186 -14.36 7.37 23.61
N LEU A 187 -14.81 8.20 24.55
CA LEU A 187 -14.71 9.64 24.47
C LEU A 187 -13.86 10.24 25.59
N GLY A 188 -12.90 11.07 25.21
CA GLY A 188 -12.25 12.02 26.10
C GLY A 188 -12.75 13.44 25.82
N ILE A 189 -13.29 14.12 26.81
CA ILE A 189 -13.75 15.51 26.66
C ILE A 189 -13.01 16.38 27.66
N THR A 190 -12.35 17.43 27.16
CA THR A 190 -11.76 18.47 27.98
C THR A 190 -12.81 19.56 28.24
N GLY A 191 -13.05 19.87 29.51
CA GLY A 191 -13.93 20.96 29.90
C GLY A 191 -13.30 22.35 29.66
N ILE A 192 -14.10 23.37 29.59
CA ILE A 192 -13.62 24.77 29.48
C ILE A 192 -12.83 25.22 30.71
N ASP A 193 -13.00 24.54 31.85
CA ASP A 193 -12.28 24.74 33.10
C ASP A 193 -10.95 23.97 33.17
N GLY A 194 -10.60 23.23 32.07
CA GLY A 194 -9.41 22.38 31.99
C GLY A 194 -9.58 21.00 32.63
N SER A 195 -10.77 20.66 33.13
CA SER A 195 -11.08 19.29 33.58
C SER A 195 -11.05 18.31 32.41
N ILE A 196 -10.69 17.06 32.67
CA ILE A 196 -10.74 15.98 31.68
C ILE A 196 -11.72 14.95 32.17
N ARG A 197 -12.69 14.59 31.31
CA ARG A 197 -13.66 13.52 31.56
C ARG A 197 -13.47 12.43 30.50
N LEU A 198 -13.42 11.19 30.98
CA LEU A 198 -13.36 10.00 30.12
C LEU A 198 -14.72 9.29 30.23
N PHE A 199 -15.29 8.99 29.07
CA PHE A 199 -16.56 8.26 28.95
C PHE A 199 -16.29 6.97 28.21
N ARG A 200 -16.52 5.85 28.91
CA ARG A 200 -16.47 4.54 28.27
C ARG A 200 -17.76 4.32 27.49
N ASN A 201 -17.60 3.89 26.27
CA ASN A 201 -18.70 3.43 25.44
C ASN A 201 -18.94 1.94 25.72
N ASP A 202 -20.03 1.62 26.40
CA ASP A 202 -20.49 0.24 26.62
C ASP A 202 -21.64 -0.09 25.65
N GLY A 203 -21.82 0.72 24.63
CA GLY A 203 -23.04 0.86 23.88
C GLY A 203 -23.25 -0.17 22.81
N GLY A 204 -24.00 -1.14 23.10
CA GLY A 204 -24.81 -1.78 22.08
C GLY A 204 -24.06 -2.60 21.02
N ASN A 205 -22.99 -3.20 21.36
CA ASN A 205 -22.05 -3.90 20.47
C ASN A 205 -22.58 -5.17 19.84
N ASN A 206 -23.73 -5.04 19.22
CA ASN A 206 -24.21 -6.02 18.24
C ASN A 206 -23.63 -5.75 16.85
N ASN A 207 -22.99 -4.59 16.68
CA ASN A 207 -22.36 -4.21 15.42
C ASN A 207 -20.91 -4.67 15.35
N HIS A 208 -20.45 -4.90 14.14
CA HIS A 208 -19.09 -5.36 13.86
C HIS A 208 -18.17 -4.19 13.53
N PHE A 209 -16.89 -4.39 13.78
CA PHE A 209 -15.85 -3.41 13.48
C PHE A 209 -14.60 -4.05 12.87
N ILE A 210 -13.74 -3.23 12.31
CA ILE A 210 -12.34 -3.53 11.99
C ILE A 210 -11.49 -2.39 12.55
N LYS A 211 -10.52 -2.74 13.39
CA LYS A 211 -9.48 -1.84 13.84
C LYS A 211 -8.19 -2.20 13.13
N MET A 212 -7.49 -1.23 12.59
CA MET A 212 -6.34 -1.48 11.73
C MET A 212 -5.14 -0.64 12.14
N LYS A 213 -3.96 -1.25 12.08
CA LYS A 213 -2.65 -0.62 12.17
C LYS A 213 -1.90 -0.83 10.87
N LEU A 214 -1.39 0.24 10.29
CA LEU A 214 -0.48 0.17 9.16
C LEU A 214 0.96 0.13 9.64
N VAL A 215 1.78 -0.69 8.97
CA VAL A 215 3.22 -0.78 9.20
C VAL A 215 3.95 -0.54 7.89
N GLY A 216 4.51 0.65 7.73
CA GLY A 216 5.27 1.02 6.53
C GLY A 216 6.62 0.30 6.44
N LEU A 217 7.11 0.08 5.23
CA LEU A 217 8.44 -0.48 4.98
C LEU A 217 9.53 0.39 5.63
N ARG A 218 10.43 -0.24 6.37
CA ARG A 218 11.53 0.42 7.09
C ARG A 218 12.74 0.72 6.21
N ALA A 219 12.84 0.06 5.07
CA ALA A 219 13.96 0.17 4.15
C ALA A 219 13.47 0.30 2.72
N GLY A 220 14.27 0.94 1.89
CA GLY A 220 14.00 1.07 0.47
C GLY A 220 13.43 2.41 0.04
N SER A 221 13.34 2.65 -1.28
CA SER A 221 12.77 3.87 -1.88
C SER A 221 11.25 3.89 -1.76
N ALA A 222 10.61 2.74 -1.72
CA ALA A 222 9.17 2.60 -1.54
C ALA A 222 8.72 2.70 -0.08
N LYS A 223 9.63 3.10 0.83
CA LYS A 223 9.33 3.22 2.25
C LYS A 223 8.31 4.32 2.51
N ASN A 224 7.41 4.03 3.43
CA ASN A 224 6.52 4.99 4.06
C ASN A 224 6.97 5.28 5.50
N ASN A 225 6.32 6.24 6.16
CA ASN A 225 6.48 6.35 7.60
C ASN A 225 5.91 5.10 8.30
N TYR A 226 6.37 4.85 9.54
CA TYR A 226 6.10 3.60 10.24
C TYR A 226 4.61 3.29 10.41
N TYR A 227 3.80 4.28 10.69
CA TYR A 227 2.36 4.10 10.91
C TYR A 227 1.51 4.37 9.66
N GLY A 228 2.12 4.59 8.50
CA GLY A 228 1.39 4.90 7.26
C GLY A 228 0.63 6.23 7.31
N ILE A 229 1.03 7.17 8.20
CA ILE A 229 0.35 8.46 8.32
C ILE A 229 0.34 9.19 6.98
N GLY A 230 -0.84 9.65 6.56
CA GLY A 230 -1.09 10.22 5.24
C GLY A 230 -1.48 9.19 4.17
N ALA A 231 -1.57 7.90 4.50
CA ALA A 231 -2.18 6.92 3.60
C ALA A 231 -3.72 7.07 3.62
N LYS A 232 -4.39 6.78 2.51
CA LYS A 232 -5.84 6.67 2.40
C LYS A 232 -6.23 5.21 2.58
N VAL A 233 -7.19 4.91 3.45
CA VAL A 233 -7.73 3.57 3.66
C VAL A 233 -9.20 3.58 3.31
N GLU A 234 -9.59 2.71 2.39
CA GLU A 234 -10.95 2.54 1.90
C GLU A 234 -11.47 1.17 2.31
N VAL A 235 -12.67 1.10 2.85
CA VAL A 235 -13.34 -0.14 3.24
C VAL A 235 -14.65 -0.26 2.50
N ARG A 236 -14.90 -1.41 1.88
CA ARG A 236 -16.18 -1.72 1.26
C ARG A 236 -16.79 -2.98 1.87
N ALA A 237 -18.01 -2.85 2.36
CA ALA A 237 -18.79 -3.93 2.94
C ALA A 237 -20.25 -3.86 2.45
N GLY A 238 -20.57 -4.59 1.38
CA GLY A 238 -21.86 -4.49 0.69
C GLY A 238 -22.08 -3.12 0.05
N SER A 239 -23.11 -2.42 0.49
CA SER A 239 -23.39 -1.03 0.08
C SER A 239 -22.63 0.02 0.89
N LEU A 240 -22.05 -0.37 2.04
CA LEU A 240 -21.28 0.53 2.87
C LEU A 240 -19.91 0.77 2.23
N TYR A 241 -19.56 2.03 2.07
CA TYR A 241 -18.24 2.49 1.66
C TYR A 241 -17.75 3.51 2.68
N GLN A 242 -16.52 3.38 3.11
CA GLN A 242 -15.87 4.31 4.02
C GLN A 242 -14.46 4.61 3.53
N SER A 243 -14.05 5.86 3.63
CA SER A 243 -12.72 6.34 3.31
C SER A 243 -12.16 7.18 4.45
N LYS A 244 -10.95 6.88 4.91
CA LYS A 244 -10.27 7.64 5.97
C LYS A 244 -8.81 7.88 5.63
N VAL A 245 -8.31 9.08 5.93
CA VAL A 245 -6.88 9.37 5.94
C VAL A 245 -6.29 8.95 7.28
N VAL A 246 -5.17 8.26 7.23
CA VAL A 246 -4.45 7.82 8.43
C VAL A 246 -3.79 9.03 9.09
N THR A 247 -4.27 9.42 10.26
CA THR A 247 -3.74 10.53 11.06
C THR A 247 -3.07 10.09 12.34
N GLY A 248 -3.25 8.81 12.73
CA GLY A 248 -2.72 8.20 13.94
C GLY A 248 -2.31 6.74 13.76
N PRO A 249 -1.87 6.08 14.81
CA PRO A 249 -1.41 4.69 14.75
C PRO A 249 -2.54 3.67 14.55
N ASP A 250 -3.77 4.02 14.91
CA ASP A 250 -4.94 3.17 14.83
C ASP A 250 -6.00 3.82 13.94
N ILE A 251 -6.66 3.00 13.12
CA ILE A 251 -7.78 3.39 12.28
C ILE A 251 -8.93 2.46 12.61
N HIS A 252 -10.12 3.02 12.77
CA HIS A 252 -11.32 2.29 13.15
C HIS A 252 -12.40 2.42 12.07
N PHE A 253 -13.08 1.31 11.77
CA PHE A 253 -14.21 1.21 10.85
C PHE A 253 -15.32 0.37 11.47
N GLY A 254 -16.48 0.95 11.73
CA GLY A 254 -17.69 0.21 12.03
C GLY A 254 -18.28 -0.42 10.79
N LEU A 255 -18.90 -1.58 10.89
CA LEU A 255 -19.42 -2.35 9.77
C LEU A 255 -20.90 -2.75 9.92
N GLY A 256 -21.55 -2.33 11.00
CA GLY A 256 -22.89 -2.74 11.33
C GLY A 256 -22.98 -4.25 11.51
N LEU A 257 -24.02 -4.86 10.97
CA LEU A 257 -24.23 -6.33 11.06
C LEU A 257 -23.46 -7.14 10.01
N ARG A 258 -22.50 -6.55 9.29
CA ARG A 258 -21.74 -7.22 8.24
C ARG A 258 -20.60 -8.04 8.85
N GLU A 259 -20.58 -9.35 8.59
CA GLU A 259 -19.58 -10.28 9.14
C GLU A 259 -18.19 -10.19 8.49
N LYS A 260 -18.07 -9.47 7.37
CA LYS A 260 -16.82 -9.26 6.64
C LYS A 260 -16.91 -8.03 5.75
N ALA A 261 -15.77 -7.44 5.43
CA ALA A 261 -15.65 -6.54 4.30
C ALA A 261 -15.32 -7.32 3.02
N GLU A 262 -15.73 -6.85 1.85
CA GLU A 262 -15.31 -7.41 0.57
C GLU A 262 -13.87 -7.03 0.26
N VAL A 263 -13.48 -5.80 0.56
CA VAL A 263 -12.12 -5.30 0.32
C VAL A 263 -11.79 -4.16 1.26
N ILE A 264 -10.54 -4.16 1.73
CA ILE A 264 -9.87 -3.00 2.28
C ILE A 264 -8.77 -2.61 1.30
N ARG A 265 -8.79 -1.37 0.83
CA ARG A 265 -7.78 -0.82 -0.04
C ARG A 265 -6.98 0.23 0.72
N ILE A 266 -5.67 0.10 0.70
CA ILE A 266 -4.74 1.05 1.30
C ILE A 266 -3.98 1.72 0.16
N LEU A 267 -4.16 3.01 0.01
CA LEU A 267 -3.34 3.82 -0.89
C LEU A 267 -2.23 4.44 -0.04
N TRP A 268 -1.04 3.87 -0.15
CA TRP A 268 0.12 4.32 0.60
C TRP A 268 0.60 5.70 0.12
N THR A 269 1.30 6.45 0.99
CA THR A 269 1.78 7.81 0.67
C THR A 269 2.73 7.90 -0.53
N ASN A 270 3.22 6.77 -1.01
CA ASN A 270 3.99 6.67 -2.25
C ASN A 270 3.13 6.39 -3.48
N GLY A 271 1.79 6.42 -3.35
CA GLY A 271 0.83 6.16 -4.41
C GLY A 271 0.62 4.68 -4.77
N VAL A 272 1.24 3.74 -4.03
CA VAL A 272 1.11 2.30 -4.31
C VAL A 272 -0.10 1.73 -3.58
N PRO A 273 -1.11 1.17 -4.27
CA PRO A 273 -2.25 0.54 -3.62
C PRO A 273 -1.89 -0.86 -3.10
N GLN A 274 -2.48 -1.21 -1.96
CA GLN A 274 -2.44 -2.55 -1.39
C GLN A 274 -3.86 -2.96 -1.00
N ASN A 275 -4.27 -4.16 -1.38
CA ASN A 275 -5.63 -4.63 -1.14
C ASN A 275 -5.62 -5.85 -0.24
N MET A 276 -6.56 -5.88 0.70
CA MET A 276 -6.90 -7.03 1.51
C MET A 276 -8.32 -7.47 1.15
N PHE A 277 -8.51 -8.74 0.82
CA PHE A 277 -9.80 -9.25 0.40
C PHE A 277 -10.44 -10.11 1.50
N PHE A 278 -11.71 -9.87 1.75
CA PHE A 278 -12.55 -10.61 2.68
C PHE A 278 -12.02 -10.73 4.11
N PRO A 279 -11.45 -9.65 4.71
CA PRO A 279 -11.08 -9.72 6.11
C PRO A 279 -12.32 -9.95 6.98
N ALA A 280 -12.16 -10.78 8.00
CA ALA A 280 -13.19 -10.97 9.01
C ALA A 280 -13.33 -9.70 9.87
N THR A 281 -14.45 -9.58 10.56
CA THR A 281 -14.74 -8.48 11.48
C THR A 281 -14.36 -8.79 12.92
N ASN A 282 -14.51 -7.83 13.81
CA ASN A 282 -14.22 -7.89 15.24
C ASN A 282 -12.78 -8.30 15.55
N GLN A 283 -11.84 -7.69 14.84
CA GLN A 283 -10.42 -7.97 15.01
C GLN A 283 -9.54 -6.73 14.80
N ASP A 284 -8.37 -6.78 15.41
CA ASP A 284 -7.27 -5.87 15.17
C ASP A 284 -6.42 -6.40 14.01
N LEU A 285 -6.38 -5.68 12.91
CA LEU A 285 -5.56 -5.99 11.75
C LEU A 285 -4.23 -5.24 11.81
N ILE A 286 -3.15 -5.93 11.59
CA ILE A 286 -1.84 -5.31 11.35
C ILE A 286 -1.49 -5.58 9.90
N GLU A 287 -1.47 -4.52 9.10
CA GLU A 287 -1.14 -4.63 7.69
C GLU A 287 0.23 -4.04 7.41
N GLU A 288 1.16 -4.90 7.06
CA GLU A 288 2.50 -4.49 6.68
C GLU A 288 2.53 -4.11 5.20
N GLN A 289 3.17 -2.99 4.89
CA GLN A 289 3.37 -2.57 3.52
C GLN A 289 4.17 -3.63 2.76
N GLN A 290 3.62 -4.11 1.67
CA GLN A 290 4.30 -5.04 0.78
C GLN A 290 5.02 -4.27 -0.33
N LEU A 291 6.25 -4.66 -0.61
CA LEU A 291 6.94 -4.18 -1.78
C LEU A 291 6.27 -4.78 -3.01
N LYS A 292 5.61 -3.95 -3.80
CA LYS A 292 5.02 -4.35 -5.08
C LYS A 292 5.93 -3.92 -6.22
N GLY A 293 6.11 -4.82 -7.21
CA GLY A 293 6.67 -4.44 -8.50
C GLY A 293 5.69 -3.54 -9.27
N SER A 294 6.20 -2.83 -10.26
CA SER A 294 5.41 -1.93 -11.11
C SER A 294 4.57 -2.67 -12.16
N CYS A 295 4.66 -3.98 -12.26
CA CYS A 295 4.07 -4.76 -13.33
C CYS A 295 2.77 -5.45 -12.93
N PRO A 296 1.93 -5.84 -13.90
CA PRO A 296 0.69 -6.56 -13.67
C PRO A 296 0.93 -7.87 -12.93
N PHE A 297 -0.04 -8.30 -12.13
CA PHE A 297 -0.02 -9.57 -11.43
C PHE A 297 -0.96 -10.58 -12.08
N LEU A 298 -0.50 -11.82 -12.20
CA LEU A 298 -1.30 -12.96 -12.61
C LEU A 298 -1.80 -13.72 -11.39
N TYR A 299 -3.11 -13.94 -11.34
CA TYR A 299 -3.79 -14.79 -10.36
C TYR A 299 -4.53 -15.92 -11.06
N THR A 300 -4.58 -17.07 -10.43
CA THR A 300 -5.34 -18.24 -10.89
C THR A 300 -6.21 -18.81 -9.78
N TRP A 301 -7.32 -19.42 -10.16
CA TRP A 301 -8.21 -20.09 -9.20
C TRP A 301 -7.63 -21.43 -8.78
N ASN A 302 -7.30 -21.61 -7.49
CA ASN A 302 -6.70 -22.83 -6.94
C ASN A 302 -7.74 -23.87 -6.44
N GLY A 303 -9.04 -23.54 -6.52
CA GLY A 303 -10.15 -24.32 -5.98
C GLY A 303 -10.84 -23.65 -4.80
N GLU A 304 -10.17 -22.76 -4.10
CA GLU A 304 -10.67 -22.04 -2.93
C GLU A 304 -10.67 -20.52 -3.18
N GLU A 305 -9.55 -19.99 -3.69
CA GLU A 305 -9.36 -18.55 -3.91
C GLU A 305 -8.56 -18.27 -5.19
N TYR A 306 -8.47 -16.99 -5.56
CA TYR A 306 -7.55 -16.53 -6.59
C TYR A 306 -6.16 -16.31 -5.98
N ALA A 307 -5.31 -17.33 -6.12
CA ALA A 307 -3.94 -17.28 -5.63
C ALA A 307 -3.02 -16.51 -6.58
N PHE A 308 -2.10 -15.73 -6.02
CA PHE A 308 -1.06 -15.05 -6.78
C PHE A 308 -0.12 -16.08 -7.41
N VAL A 309 0.17 -15.92 -8.70
CA VAL A 309 1.13 -16.75 -9.42
C VAL A 309 2.44 -16.01 -9.62
N LYS A 310 2.37 -14.86 -10.32
CA LYS A 310 3.56 -14.08 -10.69
C LYS A 310 3.20 -12.67 -11.17
N ASP A 311 4.16 -11.78 -11.09
CA ASP A 311 4.16 -10.51 -11.82
C ASP A 311 4.71 -10.73 -13.24
N ILE A 312 4.13 -9.99 -14.19
CA ILE A 312 4.32 -10.21 -15.64
C ILE A 312 4.60 -8.88 -16.35
N MET A 313 5.06 -8.96 -17.59
CA MET A 313 5.20 -7.82 -18.51
C MET A 313 6.21 -6.74 -18.05
N TRP A 314 7.27 -7.11 -17.41
CA TRP A 314 8.29 -6.19 -16.90
C TRP A 314 8.93 -5.29 -17.97
N LYS A 315 8.96 -5.71 -19.23
CA LYS A 315 9.52 -4.93 -20.34
C LYS A 315 8.53 -3.97 -20.99
N SER A 316 7.24 -4.10 -20.68
CA SER A 316 6.15 -3.34 -21.33
C SER A 316 5.64 -2.18 -20.50
N ALA A 317 6.31 -1.77 -19.43
CA ALA A 317 5.91 -0.66 -18.59
C ALA A 317 5.73 0.62 -19.44
N LEU A 318 4.46 1.06 -19.60
CA LEU A 318 4.11 2.23 -20.38
C LEU A 318 3.82 3.39 -19.43
N GLY A 319 4.52 4.52 -19.67
CA GLY A 319 4.35 5.69 -18.82
C GLY A 319 5.19 5.68 -17.55
N MET A 320 6.07 4.71 -17.37
CA MET A 320 7.02 4.70 -16.25
C MET A 320 7.98 5.89 -16.36
N PRO A 321 8.07 6.80 -15.38
CA PRO A 321 9.00 7.91 -15.40
C PRO A 321 10.45 7.43 -15.25
N LEU A 322 11.35 7.90 -16.13
CA LEU A 322 12.78 7.55 -16.12
C LEU A 322 13.66 8.61 -15.45
N GLY A 323 13.07 9.61 -14.81
CA GLY A 323 13.82 10.68 -14.18
C GLY A 323 13.00 11.44 -13.15
N ILE A 324 13.59 12.50 -12.59
CA ILE A 324 12.88 13.40 -11.69
C ILE A 324 11.78 14.09 -12.49
N MET A 325 10.55 13.98 -12.04
CA MET A 325 9.40 14.60 -12.67
C MET A 325 9.53 16.13 -12.70
N GLY A 326 9.27 16.74 -13.83
CA GLY A 326 9.39 18.17 -14.08
C GLY A 326 9.11 18.50 -15.53
N GLU A 327 9.40 19.74 -15.98
CA GLU A 327 9.11 20.22 -17.33
C GLU A 327 9.74 19.38 -18.47
N ASN A 328 10.76 18.58 -18.17
CA ASN A 328 11.45 17.71 -19.12
C ASN A 328 11.37 16.23 -18.70
N SER A 329 10.25 15.80 -18.16
CA SER A 329 10.04 14.40 -17.77
C SER A 329 10.19 13.46 -18.96
N THR A 330 11.05 12.47 -18.81
CA THR A 330 11.19 11.38 -19.77
C THR A 330 10.50 10.15 -19.25
N PHE A 331 9.81 9.44 -20.15
CA PHE A 331 9.10 8.22 -19.82
C PHE A 331 9.71 7.03 -20.57
N ALA A 332 9.65 5.85 -19.98
CA ALA A 332 10.08 4.63 -20.63
C ALA A 332 9.27 4.42 -21.91
N PRO A 333 9.93 4.17 -23.05
CA PRO A 333 9.22 3.70 -24.24
C PRO A 333 8.65 2.32 -23.94
N SER A 334 7.46 2.04 -24.49
CA SER A 334 6.93 0.68 -24.47
C SER A 334 7.81 -0.26 -25.30
N ASP A 335 8.10 -1.44 -24.77
CA ASP A 335 8.73 -2.53 -25.51
C ASP A 335 7.83 -3.76 -25.47
N ALA A 336 7.91 -4.59 -26.52
CA ALA A 336 7.16 -5.83 -26.56
C ALA A 336 7.71 -6.80 -25.51
N SER A 337 6.81 -7.37 -24.72
CA SER A 337 7.13 -8.43 -23.76
C SER A 337 6.45 -9.72 -24.18
N VAL A 338 7.21 -10.81 -24.15
CA VAL A 338 6.69 -12.17 -24.33
C VAL A 338 7.15 -12.99 -23.15
N ASP A 339 6.23 -13.25 -22.23
CA ASP A 339 6.51 -13.98 -21.01
C ASP A 339 5.94 -15.40 -21.09
N TYR A 340 6.73 -16.36 -20.65
CA TYR A 340 6.32 -17.75 -20.48
C TYR A 340 6.38 -18.08 -19.00
N ILE A 341 5.23 -18.45 -18.43
CA ILE A 341 5.08 -18.62 -16.99
C ILE A 341 4.57 -20.02 -16.71
N LYS A 342 5.24 -20.73 -15.80
CA LYS A 342 4.76 -22.00 -15.29
C LYS A 342 3.70 -21.75 -14.22
N ILE A 343 2.50 -22.31 -14.41
CA ILE A 343 1.46 -22.39 -13.41
C ILE A 343 1.39 -23.84 -12.94
N PRO A 344 1.74 -24.15 -11.68
CA PRO A 344 1.60 -25.49 -11.13
C PRO A 344 0.14 -25.97 -11.15
N GLY A 345 -0.07 -27.28 -11.39
CA GLY A 345 -1.42 -27.83 -11.54
C GLY A 345 -2.30 -27.69 -10.30
N GLU A 346 -1.71 -27.61 -9.11
CA GLU A 346 -2.40 -27.33 -7.86
C GLU A 346 -2.90 -25.88 -7.77
N GLN A 347 -2.28 -24.95 -8.46
CA GLN A 347 -2.67 -23.53 -8.47
C GLN A 347 -3.71 -23.20 -9.55
N LEU A 348 -4.07 -24.14 -10.44
CA LEU A 348 -5.06 -23.89 -11.49
C LEU A 348 -6.13 -24.98 -11.50
N LYS A 349 -7.30 -24.65 -10.97
CA LYS A 349 -8.48 -25.50 -10.96
C LYS A 349 -9.60 -24.86 -11.78
N MET A 350 -10.54 -25.69 -12.25
CA MET A 350 -11.75 -25.18 -12.89
C MET A 350 -12.63 -24.47 -11.87
N LYS A 351 -13.19 -23.33 -12.27
CA LYS A 351 -14.23 -22.62 -11.53
C LYS A 351 -15.49 -22.61 -12.39
N ASP A 352 -16.53 -23.31 -11.96
CA ASP A 352 -17.82 -23.38 -12.69
C ASP A 352 -17.66 -23.77 -14.17
N ASP A 353 -16.78 -24.74 -14.45
CA ASP A 353 -16.47 -25.31 -15.78
C ASP A 353 -15.27 -24.67 -16.53
N PRO A 354 -15.03 -23.33 -16.62
CA PRO A 354 -13.81 -22.81 -17.24
C PRO A 354 -12.61 -22.72 -16.26
N TYR A 355 -11.42 -22.73 -16.81
CA TYR A 355 -10.25 -22.19 -16.13
C TYR A 355 -10.29 -20.68 -16.14
N THR A 356 -10.06 -20.05 -14.99
CA THR A 356 -10.14 -18.61 -14.84
C THR A 356 -8.80 -18.02 -14.45
N LEU A 357 -8.33 -17.08 -15.26
CA LEU A 357 -7.14 -16.29 -15.05
C LEU A 357 -7.55 -14.85 -14.75
N ARG A 358 -6.91 -14.19 -13.80
CA ARG A 358 -7.08 -12.78 -13.54
C ARG A 358 -5.73 -12.07 -13.65
N ILE A 359 -5.71 -10.95 -14.34
CA ILE A 359 -4.55 -10.09 -14.45
C ILE A 359 -4.96 -8.72 -13.92
N THR A 360 -4.18 -8.21 -12.96
CA THR A 360 -4.45 -6.94 -12.31
C THR A 360 -3.46 -5.88 -12.78
N GLY A 361 -3.90 -4.63 -12.89
CA GLY A 361 -3.02 -3.47 -12.95
C GLY A 361 -2.77 -3.01 -11.52
N GLU A 362 -1.56 -3.18 -11.03
CA GLU A 362 -1.21 -2.89 -9.62
C GLU A 362 -0.74 -1.44 -9.41
N LEU A 363 -0.40 -0.76 -10.47
CA LEU A 363 -0.04 0.65 -10.47
C LEU A 363 -0.84 1.39 -11.56
N TRP A 364 -0.66 2.69 -11.64
CA TRP A 364 -1.28 3.59 -12.61
C TRP A 364 -0.75 3.48 -14.05
N GLU A 365 0.02 2.46 -14.33
CA GLU A 365 0.57 2.19 -15.66
C GLU A 365 -0.50 1.66 -16.62
N THR A 366 -0.50 2.18 -17.84
CA THR A 366 -1.41 1.70 -18.89
C THR A 366 -0.93 0.36 -19.43
N LEU A 367 -1.82 -0.62 -19.40
CA LEU A 367 -1.55 -2.00 -19.79
C LEU A 367 -2.21 -2.36 -21.12
N TYR A 368 -1.42 -2.85 -22.08
CA TYR A 368 -1.90 -3.38 -23.34
C TYR A 368 -1.50 -4.83 -23.50
N MET A 369 -2.48 -5.73 -23.58
CA MET A 369 -2.27 -7.17 -23.81
C MET A 369 -2.82 -7.59 -25.16
N ASP A 370 -1.93 -7.99 -26.07
CA ASP A 370 -2.32 -8.45 -27.40
C ASP A 370 -2.77 -9.91 -27.39
N LYS A 371 -2.14 -10.75 -26.56
CA LYS A 371 -2.38 -12.18 -26.59
C LYS A 371 -2.15 -12.81 -25.21
N ILE A 372 -3.05 -13.70 -24.84
CA ILE A 372 -2.91 -14.64 -23.73
C ILE A 372 -3.16 -16.04 -24.28
N GLY A 373 -2.32 -16.99 -23.92
CA GLY A 373 -2.48 -18.40 -24.26
C GLY A 373 -2.24 -19.28 -23.04
N LEU A 374 -3.11 -20.23 -22.78
CA LEU A 374 -2.90 -21.29 -21.80
C LEU A 374 -2.49 -22.56 -22.56
N VAL A 375 -1.32 -23.11 -22.20
CA VAL A 375 -0.81 -24.36 -22.75
C VAL A 375 -0.78 -25.38 -21.63
N VAL A 376 -1.42 -26.52 -21.84
CA VAL A 376 -1.40 -27.64 -20.90
C VAL A 376 -0.33 -28.62 -21.36
N LEU A 377 0.55 -29.00 -20.46
CA LEU A 377 1.63 -29.95 -20.69
C LEU A 377 1.47 -31.13 -19.76
N ASP A 378 1.19 -32.30 -20.35
CA ASP A 378 1.20 -33.56 -19.63
C ASP A 378 2.62 -34.14 -19.66
N HIS A 379 3.14 -34.53 -18.51
CA HIS A 379 4.47 -35.11 -18.37
C HIS A 379 4.46 -36.21 -17.30
N PRO A 380 5.38 -37.19 -17.38
CA PRO A 380 5.56 -38.19 -16.34
C PRO A 380 5.90 -37.54 -14.98
N ASP A 381 5.48 -38.17 -13.88
CA ASP A 381 5.71 -37.65 -12.53
C ASP A 381 7.21 -37.49 -12.18
N GLU A 382 8.08 -38.30 -12.81
CA GLU A 382 9.54 -38.21 -12.65
C GLU A 382 10.19 -37.09 -13.45
N VAL A 383 9.42 -36.33 -14.26
CA VAL A 383 9.96 -35.24 -15.08
C VAL A 383 9.42 -33.90 -14.56
N ASP A 384 10.34 -33.03 -14.18
CA ASP A 384 10.00 -31.63 -13.90
C ASP A 384 10.19 -30.75 -15.13
N LEU A 385 9.37 -29.72 -15.23
CA LEU A 385 9.41 -28.75 -16.32
C LEU A 385 9.79 -27.37 -15.79
N TYR A 386 10.72 -26.70 -16.45
CA TYR A 386 11.14 -25.34 -16.12
C TYR A 386 11.08 -24.43 -17.34
N VAL A 387 10.80 -23.17 -17.09
CA VAL A 387 10.91 -22.07 -18.06
C VAL A 387 11.90 -21.05 -17.52
N ASP A 388 12.61 -20.38 -18.41
CA ASP A 388 13.52 -19.30 -18.05
C ASP A 388 12.76 -17.97 -18.04
N GLU A 389 12.71 -17.33 -16.88
CA GLU A 389 11.94 -16.11 -16.62
C GLU A 389 12.85 -14.89 -16.40
N ARG A 390 14.13 -15.01 -16.69
CA ARG A 390 15.11 -13.95 -16.45
C ARG A 390 14.79 -12.67 -17.22
N MET A 391 15.15 -11.55 -16.63
CA MET A 391 15.32 -10.28 -17.31
C MET A 391 16.79 -10.09 -17.64
N GLY A 392 17.12 -9.92 -18.92
CA GLY A 392 18.49 -9.76 -19.39
C GLY A 392 18.66 -10.31 -20.81
N PRO A 393 19.90 -10.31 -21.36
CA PRO A 393 20.18 -10.88 -22.65
C PRO A 393 20.05 -12.42 -22.66
N PRO A 394 19.63 -13.02 -23.80
CA PRO A 394 19.07 -12.30 -24.93
C PRO A 394 17.74 -11.67 -24.59
N SER A 395 17.47 -10.48 -25.12
CA SER A 395 16.32 -9.65 -24.78
C SER A 395 14.96 -10.32 -24.94
N LEU A 396 14.87 -11.37 -25.75
CA LEU A 396 13.71 -12.26 -25.88
C LEU A 396 14.26 -13.67 -26.13
N SER A 397 14.21 -14.53 -25.15
CA SER A 397 14.31 -15.96 -25.39
C SER A 397 13.05 -16.41 -26.14
N GLY A 398 13.21 -17.23 -27.17
CA GLY A 398 12.09 -18.01 -27.69
C GLY A 398 11.53 -18.90 -26.57
N TYR A 399 10.31 -19.41 -26.75
CA TYR A 399 9.77 -20.40 -25.84
C TYR A 399 10.70 -21.61 -25.78
N GLU A 400 11.31 -21.82 -24.64
CA GLU A 400 12.17 -22.96 -24.34
C GLU A 400 11.68 -23.64 -23.07
N LEU A 401 11.46 -24.96 -23.18
CA LEU A 401 11.00 -25.79 -22.08
C LEU A 401 12.12 -26.75 -21.66
N TYR A 402 12.61 -26.58 -20.44
CA TYR A 402 13.62 -27.45 -19.87
C TYR A 402 12.96 -28.63 -19.16
N GLN A 403 13.35 -29.85 -19.55
CA GLN A 403 12.84 -31.08 -18.96
C GLN A 403 13.93 -31.70 -18.10
N VAL A 404 13.62 -31.94 -16.83
CA VAL A 404 14.58 -32.47 -15.85
C VAL A 404 14.03 -33.74 -15.22
N LYS A 405 14.79 -34.86 -15.34
CA LYS A 405 14.43 -36.11 -14.68
C LYS A 405 15.02 -36.22 -13.28
N GLU A 406 16.25 -35.78 -13.12
CA GLU A 406 16.95 -35.83 -11.84
C GLU A 406 17.44 -34.46 -11.46
N LYS A 407 17.05 -34.02 -10.26
CA LYS A 407 17.54 -32.81 -9.61
C LYS A 407 18.69 -33.21 -8.69
N HIS A 408 19.80 -32.52 -8.83
CA HIS A 408 20.92 -32.67 -7.92
C HIS A 408 21.12 -31.39 -7.14
N LEU A 409 21.04 -31.48 -5.82
CA LEU A 409 21.49 -30.39 -4.97
C LEU A 409 23.02 -30.29 -5.06
N PRO A 410 23.56 -29.06 -5.00
CA PRO A 410 25.00 -28.89 -4.85
C PRO A 410 25.51 -29.61 -3.60
N LEU A 411 26.79 -30.04 -3.60
CA LEU A 411 27.42 -30.58 -2.40
C LEU A 411 27.62 -29.50 -1.33
N THR A 412 27.98 -28.29 -1.76
CA THR A 412 28.08 -27.11 -0.89
C THR A 412 27.67 -25.85 -1.66
N VAL A 413 27.06 -24.91 -0.94
CA VAL A 413 26.85 -23.54 -1.39
C VAL A 413 27.33 -22.63 -0.29
N THR A 414 28.26 -21.74 -0.59
CA THR A 414 28.82 -20.80 0.39
C THR A 414 28.86 -19.39 -0.15
N ASP A 415 28.86 -18.40 0.74
CA ASP A 415 29.20 -17.02 0.38
C ASP A 415 30.72 -16.81 0.30
N GLN A 416 31.14 -15.58 -0.02
CA GLN A 416 32.55 -15.18 -0.08
C GLN A 416 33.29 -15.27 1.27
N TYR A 417 32.58 -15.41 2.36
CA TYR A 417 33.14 -15.53 3.73
C TYR A 417 33.20 -16.97 4.21
N GLY A 418 32.66 -17.92 3.41
CA GLY A 418 32.58 -19.34 3.72
C GLY A 418 31.39 -19.72 4.58
N THR A 419 30.38 -18.84 4.71
CA THR A 419 29.11 -19.17 5.37
C THR A 419 28.37 -20.22 4.55
N ASP A 420 27.90 -21.28 5.19
CA ASP A 420 27.11 -22.33 4.53
C ASP A 420 25.70 -21.81 4.21
N LEU A 421 25.39 -21.74 2.92
CA LEU A 421 24.08 -21.30 2.41
C LEU A 421 23.20 -22.47 1.96
N LEU A 422 23.75 -23.69 1.87
CA LEU A 422 23.01 -24.85 1.36
C LEU A 422 21.68 -25.08 2.09
N PRO A 423 21.58 -24.97 3.43
CA PRO A 423 20.30 -25.16 4.12
C PRO A 423 19.21 -24.16 3.71
N VAL A 424 19.60 -22.98 3.22
CA VAL A 424 18.67 -21.90 2.85
C VAL A 424 18.26 -22.01 1.37
N VAL A 425 19.09 -22.60 0.52
CA VAL A 425 18.86 -22.66 -0.94
C VAL A 425 18.55 -24.05 -1.46
N ALA A 426 18.28 -25.02 -0.57
CA ALA A 426 17.98 -26.39 -0.96
C ALA A 426 16.54 -26.58 -1.47
N GLU A 427 15.59 -25.86 -0.91
CA GLU A 427 14.17 -26.01 -1.18
C GLU A 427 13.51 -24.64 -1.41
N ARG A 428 12.37 -24.60 -2.11
CA ARG A 428 11.54 -23.41 -2.25
C ARG A 428 10.60 -23.31 -1.08
N ASP A 429 10.99 -22.55 -0.08
CA ASP A 429 10.26 -22.41 1.17
C ASP A 429 10.10 -20.94 1.63
N ASN A 430 10.46 -19.99 0.75
CA ASN A 430 10.52 -18.55 0.99
C ASN A 430 11.56 -18.16 2.06
N GLN A 431 12.54 -19.00 2.30
CA GLN A 431 13.74 -18.65 3.05
C GLN A 431 14.83 -18.28 2.05
N TYR A 432 15.28 -17.04 2.11
CA TYR A 432 16.22 -16.50 1.14
C TYR A 432 17.61 -16.37 1.71
N THR A 433 18.60 -16.33 0.80
CA THR A 433 19.98 -16.01 1.20
C THR A 433 20.00 -14.76 2.09
N PRO A 434 20.79 -14.78 3.18
CA PRO A 434 20.75 -13.73 4.19
C PRO A 434 21.19 -12.38 3.63
N PHE A 435 20.92 -11.35 4.44
CA PHE A 435 21.10 -9.96 4.06
C PHE A 435 22.55 -9.70 3.62
N LEU A 436 22.68 -9.26 2.40
CA LEU A 436 23.95 -8.84 1.83
C LEU A 436 24.33 -7.46 2.35
N LYS A 437 25.61 -7.20 2.51
CA LYS A 437 26.05 -5.87 2.97
C LYS A 437 25.62 -4.80 1.98
N GLN A 438 24.75 -3.91 2.43
CA GLN A 438 24.15 -2.89 1.57
C GLN A 438 25.22 -1.93 1.04
N GLY A 439 25.13 -1.61 -0.25
CA GLY A 439 25.93 -0.61 -0.91
C GLY A 439 25.44 0.81 -0.65
N LYS A 440 25.96 1.76 -1.42
CA LYS A 440 25.61 3.18 -1.30
C LYS A 440 24.14 3.47 -1.61
N TYR A 441 23.55 2.70 -2.50
CA TYR A 441 22.17 2.87 -2.96
C TYR A 441 21.34 1.61 -2.69
N GLN A 442 20.05 1.81 -2.47
CA GLN A 442 19.09 0.72 -2.41
C GLN A 442 19.17 -0.15 -3.67
N GLY A 443 18.98 -1.47 -3.51
CA GLY A 443 19.04 -2.43 -4.60
C GLY A 443 20.46 -2.79 -5.03
N LEU A 444 21.47 -2.15 -4.43
CA LEU A 444 22.88 -2.48 -4.60
C LEU A 444 23.51 -2.93 -3.29
N THR A 445 24.45 -3.87 -3.40
CA THR A 445 25.25 -4.40 -2.30
C THR A 445 26.74 -4.13 -2.55
N GLU A 446 27.58 -4.34 -1.56
CA GLU A 446 28.97 -4.65 -1.86
C GLU A 446 29.01 -5.91 -2.75
N MET A 447 30.13 -6.13 -3.45
CA MET A 447 30.26 -7.31 -4.30
C MET A 447 29.94 -8.57 -3.51
N SER A 448 28.93 -9.31 -3.94
CA SER A 448 28.55 -10.59 -3.35
C SER A 448 28.92 -11.75 -4.26
N GLU A 449 29.30 -12.84 -3.65
CA GLU A 449 29.69 -14.07 -4.34
C GLU A 449 28.97 -15.26 -3.70
N ILE A 450 28.40 -16.11 -4.54
CA ILE A 450 27.89 -17.42 -4.15
C ILE A 450 28.75 -18.47 -4.84
N ILE A 451 29.41 -19.31 -4.06
CA ILE A 451 30.32 -20.36 -4.53
C ILE A 451 29.63 -21.70 -4.38
N ILE A 452 29.49 -22.40 -5.50
CA ILE A 452 28.74 -23.64 -5.65
C ILE A 452 29.71 -24.76 -5.97
N ASP A 453 29.67 -25.83 -5.21
CA ASP A 453 30.32 -27.12 -5.57
C ASP A 453 29.21 -28.06 -6.06
N PRO A 454 29.09 -28.28 -7.38
CA PRO A 454 28.06 -29.15 -7.93
C PRO A 454 28.35 -30.64 -7.73
N GLY A 455 29.52 -31.00 -7.20
CA GLY A 455 29.95 -32.37 -7.08
C GLY A 455 30.54 -32.94 -8.37
N GLN A 456 30.37 -34.24 -8.54
CA GLN A 456 30.87 -34.94 -9.71
C GLN A 456 29.93 -34.69 -10.91
N ILE A 457 30.50 -34.15 -12.00
CA ILE A 457 29.78 -33.89 -13.25
C ILE A 457 30.15 -34.93 -14.28
N ASN A 458 29.17 -35.53 -14.92
CA ASN A 458 29.35 -36.40 -16.05
C ASN A 458 29.49 -35.53 -17.33
N PRO A 459 30.67 -35.56 -18.02
CA PRO A 459 30.89 -34.71 -19.18
C PRO A 459 30.00 -35.05 -20.39
N ASP A 460 29.41 -36.24 -20.41
CA ASP A 460 28.52 -36.71 -21.49
C ASP A 460 27.06 -36.25 -21.29
N GLU A 461 26.72 -35.65 -20.16
CA GLU A 461 25.40 -35.16 -19.84
C GLU A 461 25.30 -33.65 -19.99
N LYS A 462 24.07 -33.16 -20.27
CA LYS A 462 23.80 -31.74 -20.23
C LYS A 462 23.72 -31.28 -18.77
N LEU A 463 24.34 -30.16 -18.49
CA LEU A 463 24.35 -29.54 -17.17
C LEU A 463 23.64 -28.20 -17.22
N PHE A 464 22.59 -28.03 -16.40
CA PHE A 464 21.89 -26.78 -16.21
C PHE A 464 21.96 -26.33 -14.76
N LEU A 465 22.18 -25.05 -14.54
CA LEU A 465 22.06 -24.42 -13.24
C LEU A 465 20.71 -23.69 -13.17
N TYR A 466 19.89 -24.09 -12.21
CA TYR A 466 18.60 -23.48 -11.93
C TYR A 466 18.71 -22.61 -10.68
N LEU A 467 18.32 -21.34 -10.82
CA LEU A 467 18.35 -20.34 -9.78
C LEU A 467 16.95 -19.78 -9.61
N TYR A 468 16.42 -19.83 -8.41
CA TYR A 468 15.11 -19.26 -8.09
C TYR A 468 15.24 -18.22 -7.00
N GLY A 469 14.68 -17.02 -7.23
CA GLY A 469 14.78 -15.93 -6.27
C GLY A 469 14.18 -14.64 -6.80
N TRP A 470 14.42 -13.56 -6.09
CA TRP A 470 13.94 -12.24 -6.42
C TRP A 470 15.01 -11.18 -6.22
N ILE A 471 14.78 -10.00 -6.79
CA ILE A 471 15.66 -8.86 -6.65
C ILE A 471 14.99 -7.78 -5.81
N PHE A 472 15.74 -7.18 -4.88
CA PHE A 472 15.35 -5.92 -4.28
C PHE A 472 15.72 -4.79 -5.25
N PRO A 473 14.73 -4.08 -5.87
CA PRO A 473 15.02 -3.22 -7.01
C PRO A 473 15.65 -1.88 -6.58
N THR A 474 16.39 -1.29 -7.51
CA THR A 474 16.65 0.16 -7.53
C THR A 474 15.41 0.89 -8.03
N ASP A 475 15.39 2.20 -7.94
CA ASP A 475 14.37 3.05 -8.58
C ASP A 475 14.94 3.91 -9.72
N ALA A 476 14.07 4.61 -10.44
CA ALA A 476 14.45 5.44 -11.57
C ALA A 476 15.44 6.55 -11.18
N SER A 477 15.29 7.15 -9.99
CA SER A 477 16.17 8.23 -9.51
C SER A 477 17.57 7.70 -9.14
N ILE A 478 17.61 6.52 -8.54
CA ILE A 478 18.86 5.79 -8.24
C ILE A 478 19.57 5.41 -9.54
N ASN A 479 18.84 4.83 -10.50
CA ASN A 479 19.40 4.45 -11.79
C ASN A 479 19.98 5.66 -12.55
N ALA A 480 19.27 6.80 -12.53
CA ALA A 480 19.78 8.05 -13.09
C ALA A 480 21.06 8.52 -12.37
N SER A 481 21.11 8.43 -11.04
CA SER A 481 22.29 8.79 -10.26
C SER A 481 23.48 7.87 -10.56
N ILE A 482 23.26 6.57 -10.69
CA ILE A 482 24.29 5.57 -11.02
C ILE A 482 24.81 5.82 -12.44
N SER A 483 23.94 6.11 -13.40
CA SER A 483 24.33 6.38 -14.79
C SER A 483 25.25 7.61 -14.96
N GLN A 484 25.21 8.51 -13.99
CA GLN A 484 26.05 9.72 -13.92
C GLN A 484 27.30 9.53 -13.05
N SER A 485 27.49 8.35 -12.46
CA SER A 485 28.62 8.05 -11.58
C SER A 485 29.74 7.35 -12.34
N ASP A 486 30.96 7.81 -12.12
CA ASP A 486 32.18 7.12 -12.60
C ASP A 486 32.65 6.02 -11.64
N GLU A 487 32.12 6.02 -10.40
CA GLU A 487 32.57 5.14 -9.32
C GLU A 487 31.73 3.87 -9.15
N ILE A 488 30.44 3.93 -9.55
CA ILE A 488 29.48 2.85 -9.31
C ILE A 488 28.95 2.34 -10.65
N ARG A 489 29.08 1.03 -10.85
CA ARG A 489 28.47 0.32 -11.98
C ARG A 489 27.65 -0.84 -11.45
N ILE A 490 26.48 -1.04 -12.04
CA ILE A 490 25.67 -2.23 -11.79
C ILE A 490 26.33 -3.40 -12.52
N LEU A 491 26.57 -4.47 -11.79
CA LEU A 491 27.04 -5.74 -12.34
C LEU A 491 25.88 -6.74 -12.23
N SER A 492 25.29 -7.09 -13.36
CA SER A 492 24.38 -8.24 -13.45
C SER A 492 25.07 -9.51 -12.93
N PRO A 493 24.31 -10.50 -12.44
CA PRO A 493 24.90 -11.78 -12.07
C PRO A 493 25.76 -12.39 -13.18
N VAL A 494 27.03 -12.64 -12.87
CA VAL A 494 28.02 -13.26 -13.74
C VAL A 494 28.29 -14.67 -13.24
N ILE A 495 28.36 -15.66 -14.14
CA ILE A 495 28.79 -17.02 -13.80
C ILE A 495 30.24 -17.20 -14.18
N GLU A 496 31.03 -17.64 -13.24
CA GLU A 496 32.46 -17.93 -13.40
C GLU A 496 32.76 -19.35 -12.93
N VAL A 497 33.79 -19.97 -13.52
CA VAL A 497 34.31 -21.28 -13.12
C VAL A 497 35.75 -21.14 -12.64
N LEU A 498 36.10 -21.92 -11.62
CA LEU A 498 37.48 -21.99 -11.13
C LEU A 498 38.30 -22.92 -12.05
N ASN A 499 39.30 -22.36 -12.71
CA ASN A 499 40.18 -23.14 -13.57
C ASN A 499 41.26 -23.94 -12.78
N GLU A 500 42.00 -24.80 -13.45
CA GLU A 500 43.06 -25.62 -12.83
C GLU A 500 44.21 -24.81 -12.22
N GLN A 501 44.37 -23.56 -12.65
CA GLN A 501 45.38 -22.63 -12.13
C GLN A 501 44.91 -21.89 -10.88
N GLY A 502 43.68 -22.12 -10.45
CA GLY A 502 43.05 -21.45 -9.28
C GLY A 502 42.55 -20.03 -9.56
N SER A 503 42.31 -19.70 -10.83
CA SER A 503 41.75 -18.42 -11.25
C SER A 503 40.31 -18.57 -11.71
N TRP A 504 39.49 -17.56 -11.45
CA TRP A 504 38.11 -17.53 -11.92
C TRP A 504 38.03 -17.05 -13.37
N GLU A 505 37.36 -17.81 -14.21
CA GLU A 505 37.14 -17.51 -15.63
C GLU A 505 35.62 -17.34 -15.87
N PRO A 506 35.21 -16.28 -16.60
CA PRO A 506 33.79 -16.07 -16.89
C PRO A 506 33.29 -17.15 -17.86
N LEU A 507 32.12 -17.72 -17.51
CA LEU A 507 31.34 -18.62 -18.37
C LEU A 507 30.19 -17.89 -19.03
N GLU A 508 29.59 -16.98 -18.33
CA GLU A 508 28.50 -16.14 -18.80
C GLU A 508 28.64 -14.75 -18.18
N ASP A 509 28.89 -13.75 -19.02
CA ASP A 509 29.19 -12.39 -18.58
C ASP A 509 27.94 -11.62 -18.11
N ASP A 510 26.74 -12.06 -18.48
CA ASP A 510 25.47 -11.49 -18.07
C ASP A 510 24.40 -12.59 -18.04
N LEU A 511 24.19 -13.15 -16.86
CA LEU A 511 23.15 -14.14 -16.64
C LEU A 511 21.74 -13.53 -16.72
N GLY A 512 21.62 -12.20 -16.62
CA GLY A 512 20.35 -11.56 -16.28
C GLY A 512 20.01 -11.74 -14.80
N PHE A 513 18.81 -11.35 -14.41
CA PHE A 513 18.39 -11.32 -13.00
C PHE A 513 16.89 -11.58 -12.84
N PRO A 514 16.44 -12.01 -11.64
CA PRO A 514 15.03 -12.27 -11.34
C PRO A 514 14.29 -10.96 -11.08
N MET A 515 13.76 -10.30 -12.11
CA MET A 515 13.07 -9.02 -11.97
C MET A 515 11.68 -9.18 -11.35
N GLY A 516 11.41 -8.40 -10.32
CA GLY A 516 10.12 -8.40 -9.59
C GLY A 516 10.04 -9.46 -8.52
N LYS A 517 8.94 -10.21 -8.49
CA LYS A 517 8.75 -11.34 -7.58
C LYS A 517 9.58 -12.54 -8.05
N ASP A 518 9.57 -13.60 -7.26
CA ASP A 518 10.40 -14.78 -7.55
C ASP A 518 10.35 -15.26 -8.99
N LYS A 519 11.50 -15.42 -9.60
CA LYS A 519 11.69 -15.87 -10.98
C LYS A 519 12.69 -17.01 -11.06
N MET A 520 12.46 -17.88 -12.03
CA MET A 520 13.40 -18.94 -12.39
C MET A 520 14.37 -18.45 -13.45
N LEU A 521 15.67 -18.60 -13.17
CA LEU A 521 16.74 -18.42 -14.14
C LEU A 521 17.35 -19.78 -14.47
N VAL A 522 17.66 -20.00 -15.74
CA VAL A 522 18.26 -21.25 -16.22
C VAL A 522 19.55 -20.94 -16.98
N ALA A 523 20.69 -21.40 -16.49
CA ALA A 523 21.96 -21.28 -17.20
C ALA A 523 22.40 -22.64 -17.78
N ASP A 524 22.68 -22.68 -19.07
CA ASP A 524 23.25 -23.87 -19.73
C ASP A 524 24.79 -23.90 -19.58
N LEU A 525 25.24 -24.78 -18.71
CA LEU A 525 26.64 -25.01 -18.43
C LEU A 525 27.19 -26.27 -19.14
N SER A 526 26.41 -26.86 -20.04
CA SER A 526 26.76 -28.10 -20.76
C SER A 526 28.07 -27.95 -21.54
N GLY A 527 29.04 -28.82 -21.27
CA GLY A 527 30.35 -28.77 -21.89
C GLY A 527 31.27 -27.63 -21.47
N LYS A 528 30.78 -26.70 -20.64
CA LYS A 528 31.54 -25.55 -20.13
C LYS A 528 32.22 -25.84 -18.79
N VAL A 529 31.68 -26.79 -18.04
CA VAL A 529 32.16 -27.20 -16.72
C VAL A 529 32.46 -28.69 -16.77
N SER A 530 33.67 -29.08 -16.43
CA SER A 530 34.09 -30.48 -16.48
C SER A 530 35.13 -30.78 -15.40
N GLY A 531 35.25 -32.06 -15.03
CA GLY A 531 36.26 -32.54 -14.11
C GLY A 531 35.74 -32.91 -12.73
N HIS A 532 36.66 -33.27 -11.82
CA HIS A 532 36.33 -33.58 -10.43
C HIS A 532 36.40 -32.34 -9.56
N GLY A 533 35.25 -31.95 -8.97
CA GLY A 533 35.13 -30.82 -8.06
C GLY A 533 35.26 -29.43 -8.70
N PRO A 534 34.63 -29.20 -9.88
CA PRO A 534 34.60 -27.86 -10.42
C PRO A 534 33.84 -26.94 -9.43
N ARG A 535 34.35 -25.73 -9.29
CA ARG A 535 33.62 -24.70 -8.51
C ARG A 535 33.04 -23.66 -9.44
N ILE A 536 31.79 -23.35 -9.22
CA ILE A 536 31.05 -22.31 -9.94
C ILE A 536 30.86 -21.14 -8.99
N ARG A 537 31.03 -19.92 -9.47
CA ARG A 537 30.76 -18.72 -8.71
C ARG A 537 29.72 -17.86 -9.43
N ILE A 538 28.74 -17.40 -8.70
CA ILE A 538 27.84 -16.34 -9.12
C ILE A 538 28.30 -15.07 -8.43
N ARG A 539 28.58 -14.01 -9.19
CA ARG A 539 29.06 -12.73 -8.67
C ARG A 539 28.20 -11.58 -9.15
N THR A 540 27.76 -10.72 -8.24
CA THR A 540 26.94 -9.54 -8.54
C THR A 540 27.06 -8.49 -7.44
N ASN A 541 26.75 -7.24 -7.75
CA ASN A 541 26.49 -6.21 -6.75
C ASN A 541 25.02 -5.76 -6.73
N MET A 542 24.15 -6.47 -7.44
CA MET A 542 22.71 -6.31 -7.31
C MET A 542 22.23 -7.03 -6.06
N GLN A 543 21.22 -6.49 -5.39
CA GLN A 543 20.64 -7.11 -4.19
C GLN A 543 19.67 -8.22 -4.61
N VAL A 544 20.22 -9.39 -4.93
CA VAL A 544 19.46 -10.57 -5.31
C VAL A 544 19.38 -11.54 -4.14
N HIS A 545 18.20 -12.03 -3.86
CA HIS A 545 17.90 -13.00 -2.81
C HIS A 545 17.47 -14.32 -3.44
N TRP A 546 18.22 -15.37 -3.16
CA TRP A 546 17.98 -16.70 -3.70
C TRP A 546 17.26 -17.58 -2.69
N ASP A 547 16.19 -18.23 -3.12
CA ASP A 547 15.40 -19.21 -2.37
C ASP A 547 15.85 -20.65 -2.74
N GLN A 548 16.20 -20.89 -4.01
CA GLN A 548 16.69 -22.21 -4.42
C GLN A 548 17.82 -22.12 -5.46
N ILE A 549 18.81 -22.96 -5.25
CA ILE A 549 19.92 -23.22 -6.20
C ILE A 549 20.06 -24.72 -6.42
#